data_8c10c979c4416839ec2edc03675de452
#
_entry.id   8c10c979c4416839ec2edc03675de452
#
_cell.length_a   1.000
_cell.length_b   1.000
_cell.length_c   1.000
_cell.angle_alpha   90.00
_cell.angle_beta   90.00
_cell.angle_gamma   90.00
#
_symmetry.space_group_name_H-M   'P 1'
#
loop_
_entity.id
_entity.type
_entity.pdbx_description
1 polymer ?
#
loop_
_entity_poly.entity_id
_entity_poly.type
_entity_poly.pdbx_seq_one_letter_code
_entity_poly.pdbx_strand_id
1 'polypeptide(L)'
;FHAALDAGIHVGAASGRGATRVPQVFGGDKACCRTLLAANGMQVYLDDELVHEATIDRDALLAIADVTRGMEGCGLICFDGPQALVVTGRVEDLRKSFRIYAKTACAVSDVPEFPVVKANVFTPVDLERTQQVIEVLRREVPQVDYSLPMPGFINTTPHGWSKASAVDVLAERLGISPDQVVVFGDSGNDLEMLRHVPNSVAVANATPEAKAAARWHIGECADDAVAHAIAAIARGEWPFTE
;
A
#
# COMPACT_ATOMS: atom_id res chain seq x y z
N PHE A 1 -3.26 -8.93 -17.70
CA PHE A 1 -3.62 -7.51 -17.74
C PHE A 1 -4.04 -7.08 -19.15
N HIS A 2 -3.25 -7.29 -20.22
CA HIS A 2 -3.60 -6.85 -21.58
C HIS A 2 -4.98 -7.37 -22.01
N ALA A 3 -5.27 -8.66 -21.79
CA ALA A 3 -6.58 -9.22 -22.14
C ALA A 3 -7.76 -8.51 -21.44
N ALA A 4 -7.57 -8.05 -20.20
CA ALA A 4 -8.59 -7.29 -19.50
C ALA A 4 -8.73 -5.87 -20.07
N LEU A 5 -7.62 -5.21 -20.37
CA LEU A 5 -7.62 -3.90 -21.02
C LEU A 5 -8.29 -3.95 -22.41
N ASP A 6 -7.99 -4.98 -23.20
CA ASP A 6 -8.60 -5.21 -24.52
C ASP A 6 -10.12 -5.48 -24.43
N ALA A 7 -10.56 -6.07 -23.31
CA ALA A 7 -11.97 -6.27 -22.99
C ALA A 7 -12.68 -5.02 -22.43
N GLY A 8 -11.99 -3.88 -22.31
CA GLY A 8 -12.53 -2.64 -21.76
C GLY A 8 -12.62 -2.62 -20.24
N ILE A 9 -11.87 -3.48 -19.55
CA ILE A 9 -11.82 -3.56 -18.10
C ILE A 9 -10.66 -2.70 -17.60
N HIS A 10 -10.92 -1.76 -16.70
CA HIS A 10 -9.87 -1.05 -15.97
C HIS A 10 -9.20 -2.02 -14.99
N VAL A 11 -7.93 -2.30 -15.21
CA VAL A 11 -7.13 -3.19 -14.37
C VAL A 11 -5.87 -2.48 -13.92
N GLY A 12 -5.49 -2.64 -12.65
CA GLY A 12 -4.35 -1.95 -12.10
C GLY A 12 -3.84 -2.54 -10.80
N ALA A 13 -2.78 -1.97 -10.29
CA ALA A 13 -2.19 -2.39 -9.02
C ALA A 13 -2.65 -1.50 -7.86
N ALA A 14 -2.95 -2.13 -6.71
CA ALA A 14 -3.14 -1.45 -5.43
C ALA A 14 -1.93 -1.76 -4.52
N SER A 15 -0.99 -0.81 -4.40
CA SER A 15 0.33 -1.08 -3.84
C SER A 15 0.76 -0.05 -2.78
N GLY A 16 1.47 -0.52 -1.75
CA GLY A 16 2.20 0.36 -0.82
C GLY A 16 3.45 1.01 -1.45
N ARG A 17 3.83 0.63 -2.68
CA ARG A 17 4.93 1.29 -3.41
C ARG A 17 4.48 2.65 -3.91
N GLY A 18 5.42 3.62 -3.96
CA GLY A 18 5.18 4.87 -4.67
C GLY A 18 5.01 4.64 -6.18
N ALA A 19 4.27 5.51 -6.87
CA ALA A 19 3.90 5.35 -8.27
C ALA A 19 5.09 5.09 -9.21
N THR A 20 6.23 5.74 -8.98
CA THR A 20 7.46 5.56 -9.77
C THR A 20 8.10 4.17 -9.68
N ARG A 21 7.71 3.37 -8.67
CA ARG A 21 8.27 2.02 -8.44
C ARG A 21 7.36 0.90 -8.92
N VAL A 22 6.08 1.17 -9.17
CA VAL A 22 5.12 0.14 -9.60
C VAL A 22 5.42 -0.41 -10.99
N PRO A 23 5.82 0.38 -12.00
CA PRO A 23 6.12 -0.15 -13.33
C PRO A 23 7.19 -1.25 -13.33
N GLN A 24 8.12 -1.23 -12.39
CA GLN A 24 9.16 -2.26 -12.26
C GLN A 24 8.59 -3.66 -11.95
N VAL A 25 7.40 -3.73 -11.31
CA VAL A 25 6.71 -5.00 -11.01
C VAL A 25 6.19 -5.64 -12.29
N PHE A 26 5.85 -4.83 -13.28
CA PHE A 26 5.35 -5.24 -14.59
C PHE A 26 6.45 -5.25 -15.67
N GLY A 27 7.72 -5.37 -15.29
CA GLY A 27 8.82 -5.38 -16.25
C GLY A 27 8.97 -4.08 -17.05
N GLY A 28 8.39 -2.97 -16.58
CA GLY A 28 8.38 -1.68 -17.27
C GLY A 28 7.19 -1.47 -18.20
N ASP A 29 6.26 -2.41 -18.25
CA ASP A 29 5.03 -2.29 -19.05
C ASP A 29 4.10 -1.20 -18.46
N LYS A 30 4.07 -0.05 -19.12
CA LYS A 30 3.29 1.11 -18.67
C LYS A 30 1.77 0.90 -18.83
N ALA A 31 1.34 0.09 -19.80
CA ALA A 31 -0.09 -0.20 -19.99
C ALA A 31 -0.71 -0.84 -18.73
N CYS A 32 0.05 -1.67 -18.03
CA CYS A 32 -0.36 -2.28 -16.77
C CYS A 32 -0.40 -1.31 -15.58
N CYS A 33 0.01 -0.06 -15.74
CA CYS A 33 0.10 0.95 -14.68
C CYS A 33 -0.79 2.18 -14.92
N ARG A 34 -1.59 2.19 -16.00
CA ARG A 34 -2.48 3.32 -16.34
C ARG A 34 -3.53 3.57 -15.25
N THR A 35 -4.01 2.49 -14.63
CA THR A 35 -4.84 2.56 -13.42
C THR A 35 -3.99 2.06 -12.26
N LEU A 36 -3.87 2.86 -11.19
CA LEU A 36 -2.95 2.57 -10.10
C LEU A 36 -3.41 3.23 -8.80
N LEU A 37 -3.44 2.45 -7.73
CA LEU A 37 -3.55 2.92 -6.36
C LEU A 37 -2.15 2.81 -5.73
N ALA A 38 -1.38 3.90 -5.75
CA ALA A 38 -0.01 3.94 -5.23
C ALA A 38 0.05 4.42 -3.77
N ALA A 39 1.15 4.10 -3.09
CA ALA A 39 1.42 4.52 -1.71
C ALA A 39 0.26 4.20 -0.75
N ASN A 40 -0.29 2.97 -0.82
CA ASN A 40 -1.48 2.53 -0.07
C ASN A 40 -2.75 3.35 -0.40
N GLY A 41 -2.89 3.77 -1.64
CA GLY A 41 -4.03 4.54 -2.10
C GLY A 41 -3.89 6.06 -1.92
N MET A 42 -2.76 6.54 -1.40
CA MET A 42 -2.50 7.98 -1.27
C MET A 42 -2.46 8.71 -2.62
N GLN A 43 -2.14 8.00 -3.70
CA GLN A 43 -2.25 8.48 -5.07
C GLN A 43 -3.11 7.52 -5.88
N VAL A 44 -4.12 8.07 -6.55
CA VAL A 44 -5.02 7.33 -7.44
C VAL A 44 -4.81 7.84 -8.86
N TYR A 45 -4.42 6.93 -9.75
CA TYR A 45 -4.28 7.18 -11.18
C TYR A 45 -5.37 6.44 -11.94
N LEU A 46 -5.96 7.11 -12.91
CA LEU A 46 -6.88 6.54 -13.88
C LEU A 46 -6.44 7.00 -15.28
N ASP A 47 -6.18 6.06 -16.17
CA ASP A 47 -5.73 6.32 -17.55
C ASP A 47 -4.52 7.28 -17.63
N ASP A 48 -3.52 7.03 -16.77
CA ASP A 48 -2.29 7.82 -16.60
C ASP A 48 -2.51 9.22 -15.96
N GLU A 49 -3.73 9.61 -15.65
CA GLU A 49 -4.03 10.86 -14.96
C GLU A 49 -4.06 10.66 -13.44
N LEU A 50 -3.41 11.55 -12.69
CA LEU A 50 -3.52 11.61 -11.24
C LEU A 50 -4.88 12.25 -10.88
N VAL A 51 -5.85 11.41 -10.50
CA VAL A 51 -7.23 11.86 -10.19
C VAL A 51 -7.46 12.17 -8.72
N HIS A 52 -6.58 11.69 -7.84
CA HIS A 52 -6.60 12.01 -6.41
C HIS A 52 -5.21 11.87 -5.79
N GLU A 53 -4.89 12.78 -4.87
CA GLU A 53 -3.70 12.71 -4.03
C GLU A 53 -4.05 13.10 -2.59
N ALA A 54 -3.72 12.23 -1.64
CA ALA A 54 -3.78 12.50 -0.22
C ALA A 54 -2.36 12.70 0.33
N THR A 55 -2.24 13.52 1.37
CA THR A 55 -0.96 13.81 2.04
C THR A 55 -1.08 13.57 3.54
N ILE A 56 0.03 13.25 4.18
CA ILE A 56 0.09 13.13 5.63
C ILE A 56 0.36 14.51 6.21
N ASP A 57 -0.42 14.87 7.24
CA ASP A 57 -0.24 16.15 7.94
C ASP A 57 1.20 16.28 8.47
N ARG A 58 1.81 17.46 8.27
CA ARG A 58 3.19 17.71 8.71
C ARG A 58 3.33 17.66 10.23
N ASP A 59 2.35 18.14 11.00
CA ASP A 59 2.38 18.10 12.46
C ASP A 59 2.31 16.65 12.97
N ALA A 60 1.55 15.80 12.27
CA ALA A 60 1.54 14.36 12.54
C ALA A 60 2.90 13.70 12.24
N LEU A 61 3.57 14.08 11.17
CA LEU A 61 4.90 13.57 10.85
C LEU A 61 5.94 14.05 11.88
N LEU A 62 5.84 15.29 12.36
CA LEU A 62 6.68 15.82 13.45
C LEU A 62 6.46 15.02 14.75
N ALA A 63 5.21 14.74 15.11
CA ALA A 63 4.89 13.92 16.27
C ALA A 63 5.44 12.48 16.15
N ILE A 64 5.33 11.84 14.96
CA ILE A 64 5.95 10.53 14.71
C ILE A 64 7.48 10.62 14.84
N ALA A 65 8.09 11.68 14.33
CA ALA A 65 9.53 11.91 14.46
C ALA A 65 9.95 12.01 15.92
N ASP A 66 9.21 12.72 16.76
CA ASP A 66 9.50 12.87 18.19
C ASP A 66 9.39 11.53 18.93
N VAL A 67 8.34 10.74 18.63
CA VAL A 67 8.19 9.40 19.21
C VAL A 67 9.35 8.49 18.80
N THR A 68 9.71 8.49 17.53
CA THR A 68 10.74 7.55 17.00
C THR A 68 12.16 7.93 17.41
N ARG A 69 12.46 9.21 17.69
CA ARG A 69 13.79 9.65 18.20
C ARG A 69 14.17 8.99 19.52
N GLY A 70 13.19 8.67 20.39
CA GLY A 70 13.41 7.98 21.66
C GLY A 70 13.54 6.47 21.57
N MET A 71 13.41 5.88 20.36
CA MET A 71 13.34 4.43 20.17
C MET A 71 14.58 3.90 19.45
N GLU A 72 15.34 3.03 20.10
CA GLU A 72 16.54 2.42 19.52
C GLU A 72 16.19 1.57 18.29
N GLY A 73 16.94 1.76 17.21
CA GLY A 73 16.77 1.05 15.94
C GLY A 73 15.52 1.43 15.14
N CYS A 74 14.73 2.39 15.63
CA CYS A 74 13.54 2.89 14.95
C CYS A 74 13.82 4.23 14.27
N GLY A 75 12.97 4.58 13.31
CA GLY A 75 13.03 5.89 12.67
C GLY A 75 11.90 6.13 11.68
N LEU A 76 11.70 7.40 11.35
CA LEU A 76 10.77 7.88 10.35
C LEU A 76 11.49 8.12 9.02
N ILE A 77 10.92 7.63 7.94
CA ILE A 77 11.30 8.02 6.57
C ILE A 77 10.11 8.68 5.87
N CYS A 78 10.37 9.80 5.22
CA CYS A 78 9.49 10.43 4.26
C CYS A 78 10.01 10.19 2.84
N PHE A 79 9.18 10.35 1.83
CA PHE A 79 9.59 10.12 0.46
C PHE A 79 9.44 11.39 -0.40
N ASP A 80 10.48 11.67 -1.18
CA ASP A 80 10.44 12.56 -2.34
C ASP A 80 10.57 11.70 -3.60
N GLY A 81 9.44 11.40 -4.22
CA GLY A 81 9.39 10.42 -5.31
C GLY A 81 10.03 9.08 -4.92
N PRO A 82 11.11 8.64 -5.59
CA PRO A 82 11.80 7.39 -5.27
C PRO A 82 12.80 7.49 -4.11
N GLN A 83 13.14 8.70 -3.66
CA GLN A 83 14.14 8.95 -2.64
C GLN A 83 13.56 8.83 -1.24
N ALA A 84 14.21 8.05 -0.37
CA ALA A 84 13.86 7.98 1.05
C ALA A 84 14.65 9.03 1.83
N LEU A 85 13.94 9.89 2.56
CA LEU A 85 14.48 10.91 3.45
C LEU A 85 14.38 10.39 4.88
N VAL A 86 15.51 10.04 5.50
CA VAL A 86 15.56 9.55 6.90
C VAL A 86 15.50 10.75 7.83
N VAL A 87 14.32 10.99 8.40
CA VAL A 87 14.05 12.11 9.31
C VAL A 87 14.56 11.80 10.72
N THR A 88 14.33 10.57 11.19
CA THR A 88 14.85 10.08 12.47
C THR A 88 15.42 8.66 12.31
N GLY A 89 16.24 8.24 13.25
CA GLY A 89 16.95 6.97 13.17
C GLY A 89 18.18 7.05 12.26
N ARG A 90 18.72 5.91 11.87
CA ARG A 90 19.94 5.81 11.06
C ARG A 90 19.67 5.05 9.76
N VAL A 91 20.33 5.47 8.68
CA VAL A 91 20.28 4.77 7.38
C VAL A 91 20.71 3.30 7.50
N GLU A 92 21.67 3.00 8.39
CA GLU A 92 22.14 1.64 8.66
C GLU A 92 21.03 0.75 9.25
N ASP A 93 20.18 1.28 10.12
CA ASP A 93 19.07 0.53 10.70
C ASP A 93 17.95 0.35 9.68
N LEU A 94 17.63 1.38 8.89
CA LEU A 94 16.75 1.24 7.73
C LEU A 94 17.25 0.14 6.76
N ARG A 95 18.56 0.04 6.54
CA ARG A 95 19.15 -0.99 5.65
C ARG A 95 18.90 -2.41 6.16
N LYS A 96 18.87 -2.61 7.48
CA LYS A 96 18.54 -3.90 8.09
C LYS A 96 17.06 -4.23 7.90
N SER A 97 16.19 -3.25 8.07
CA SER A 97 14.73 -3.40 7.99
C SER A 97 14.23 -3.44 6.54
N PHE A 98 14.71 -2.52 5.68
CA PHE A 98 14.23 -2.42 4.30
C PHE A 98 15.31 -1.95 3.32
N ARG A 99 16.12 -2.90 2.84
CA ARG A 99 17.29 -2.65 2.00
C ARG A 99 17.02 -1.85 0.73
N ILE A 100 15.83 -2.01 0.12
CA ILE A 100 15.50 -1.34 -1.15
C ILE A 100 15.44 0.17 -0.95
N TYR A 101 14.80 0.66 0.10
CA TYR A 101 14.73 2.10 0.36
C TYR A 101 16.07 2.67 0.85
N ALA A 102 16.83 1.89 1.59
CA ALA A 102 18.17 2.32 2.05
C ALA A 102 19.17 2.57 0.91
N LYS A 103 18.92 2.06 -0.31
CA LYS A 103 19.79 2.33 -1.49
C LYS A 103 19.75 3.78 -1.94
N THR A 104 18.62 4.44 -1.79
CA THR A 104 18.41 5.84 -2.17
C THR A 104 18.23 6.76 -0.97
N ALA A 105 18.44 6.23 0.25
CA ALA A 105 18.18 6.97 1.47
C ALA A 105 19.27 8.02 1.73
N CYS A 106 18.84 9.20 2.17
CA CYS A 106 19.70 10.21 2.77
C CYS A 106 19.09 10.69 4.09
N ALA A 107 19.95 11.04 5.05
CA ALA A 107 19.51 11.65 6.29
C ALA A 107 19.18 13.12 6.04
N VAL A 108 18.10 13.58 6.67
CA VAL A 108 17.68 14.99 6.68
C VAL A 108 17.52 15.46 8.12
N SER A 109 17.59 16.77 8.33
CA SER A 109 17.57 17.36 9.68
C SER A 109 16.17 17.43 10.28
N ASP A 110 15.11 17.45 9.43
CA ASP A 110 13.74 17.66 9.85
C ASP A 110 12.75 17.04 8.85
N VAL A 111 11.48 17.00 9.23
CA VAL A 111 10.35 16.64 8.34
C VAL A 111 10.30 17.62 7.17
N PRO A 112 10.16 17.11 5.93
CA PRO A 112 10.07 17.97 4.75
C PRO A 112 8.95 19.01 4.83
N GLU A 113 9.17 20.17 4.22
CA GLU A 113 8.15 21.22 4.12
C GLU A 113 7.18 21.02 2.94
N PHE A 114 7.57 20.20 1.95
CA PHE A 114 6.67 19.83 0.85
C PHE A 114 5.60 18.81 1.30
N PRO A 115 4.47 18.71 0.60
CA PRO A 115 3.43 17.74 0.89
C PRO A 115 3.95 16.29 0.81
N VAL A 116 3.88 15.55 1.90
CA VAL A 116 4.38 14.17 1.98
C VAL A 116 3.25 13.19 1.69
N VAL A 117 3.31 12.56 0.53
CA VAL A 117 2.36 11.52 0.10
C VAL A 117 2.65 10.18 0.77
N LYS A 118 3.92 9.90 1.06
CA LYS A 118 4.34 8.61 1.60
C LYS A 118 5.34 8.80 2.72
N ALA A 119 5.04 8.18 3.86
CA ALA A 119 5.97 8.02 4.96
C ALA A 119 5.88 6.60 5.52
N ASN A 120 6.93 6.16 6.19
CA ASN A 120 6.98 4.87 6.87
C ASN A 120 7.81 5.00 8.14
N VAL A 121 7.47 4.17 9.13
CA VAL A 121 8.34 3.96 10.29
C VAL A 121 9.06 2.63 10.12
N PHE A 122 10.38 2.63 10.27
CA PHE A 122 11.16 1.40 10.35
C PHE A 122 11.50 1.06 11.79
N THR A 123 11.61 -0.24 12.08
CA THR A 123 11.96 -0.78 13.40
C THR A 123 12.97 -1.92 13.20
N PRO A 124 13.58 -2.47 14.25
CA PRO A 124 14.22 -3.77 14.16
C PRO A 124 13.30 -4.82 13.53
N VAL A 125 13.86 -5.78 12.77
CA VAL A 125 13.09 -6.84 12.08
C VAL A 125 12.65 -7.88 13.11
N ASP A 126 11.66 -7.51 13.89
CA ASP A 126 11.04 -8.32 14.93
C ASP A 126 9.55 -7.98 14.98
N LEU A 127 8.70 -9.00 14.96
CA LEU A 127 7.24 -8.81 14.90
C LEU A 127 6.70 -8.17 16.16
N GLU A 128 7.08 -8.69 17.32
CA GLU A 128 6.60 -8.21 18.63
C GLU A 128 7.04 -6.76 18.83
N ARG A 129 8.32 -6.46 18.54
CA ARG A 129 8.85 -5.09 18.61
C ARG A 129 8.11 -4.14 17.68
N THR A 130 7.83 -4.57 16.44
CA THR A 130 7.10 -3.74 15.47
C THR A 130 5.67 -3.46 15.95
N GLN A 131 4.98 -4.45 16.52
CA GLN A 131 3.64 -4.30 17.09
C GLN A 131 3.65 -3.34 18.29
N GLN A 132 4.61 -3.46 19.20
CA GLN A 132 4.78 -2.53 20.34
C GLN A 132 4.97 -1.08 19.86
N VAL A 133 5.76 -0.86 18.81
CA VAL A 133 5.94 0.48 18.23
C VAL A 133 4.63 1.01 17.63
N ILE A 134 3.87 0.18 16.93
CA ILE A 134 2.53 0.55 16.41
C ILE A 134 1.59 0.97 17.55
N GLU A 135 1.56 0.24 18.67
CA GLU A 135 0.72 0.57 19.82
C GLU A 135 1.08 1.93 20.43
N VAL A 136 2.38 2.22 20.55
CA VAL A 136 2.83 3.53 21.03
C VAL A 136 2.43 4.62 20.04
N LEU A 137 2.68 4.43 18.74
CA LEU A 137 2.32 5.41 17.71
C LEU A 137 0.81 5.68 17.68
N ARG A 138 -0.03 4.66 17.77
CA ARG A 138 -1.50 4.81 17.82
C ARG A 138 -1.97 5.64 19.01
N ARG A 139 -1.30 5.50 20.15
CA ARG A 139 -1.62 6.25 21.35
C ARG A 139 -1.16 7.71 21.28
N GLU A 140 0.07 7.92 20.80
CA GLU A 140 0.71 9.25 20.80
C GLU A 140 0.33 10.09 19.56
N VAL A 141 0.03 9.46 18.44
CA VAL A 141 -0.26 10.11 17.15
C VAL A 141 -1.51 9.49 16.52
N PRO A 142 -2.69 9.63 17.11
CA PRO A 142 -3.93 8.98 16.69
C PRO A 142 -4.54 9.53 15.37
N GLN A 143 -4.04 10.66 14.87
CA GLN A 143 -4.44 11.24 13.58
C GLN A 143 -3.84 10.53 12.37
N VAL A 144 -3.06 9.47 12.58
CA VAL A 144 -2.47 8.63 11.54
C VAL A 144 -2.82 7.17 11.80
N ASP A 145 -3.18 6.45 10.76
CA ASP A 145 -3.36 5.01 10.80
C ASP A 145 -2.05 4.28 10.45
N TYR A 146 -1.86 3.15 11.11
CA TYR A 146 -0.65 2.34 11.00
C TYR A 146 -1.00 0.93 10.57
N SER A 147 -0.41 0.46 9.47
CA SER A 147 -0.54 -0.92 9.01
C SER A 147 0.81 -1.63 8.97
N LEU A 148 0.79 -2.93 9.23
CA LEU A 148 1.97 -3.79 9.30
C LEU A 148 2.05 -4.69 8.07
N PRO A 149 2.77 -4.29 7.00
CA PRO A 149 2.96 -5.14 5.84
C PRO A 149 3.97 -6.27 6.10
N MET A 150 4.94 -6.02 6.97
CA MET A 150 5.98 -6.99 7.34
C MET A 150 6.71 -6.54 8.61
N PRO A 151 7.29 -7.46 9.40
CA PRO A 151 8.13 -7.11 10.55
C PRO A 151 9.24 -6.12 10.17
N GLY A 152 9.44 -5.10 11.01
CA GLY A 152 10.46 -4.07 10.80
C GLY A 152 10.00 -2.89 9.97
N PHE A 153 8.77 -2.90 9.43
CA PHE A 153 8.29 -1.84 8.55
C PHE A 153 6.80 -1.53 8.77
N ILE A 154 6.48 -0.27 9.02
CA ILE A 154 5.14 0.21 9.34
C ILE A 154 4.75 1.24 8.27
N ASN A 155 3.61 1.03 7.61
CA ASN A 155 3.00 2.04 6.76
C ASN A 155 2.26 3.07 7.60
N THR A 156 2.24 4.31 7.13
CA THR A 156 1.48 5.42 7.72
C THR A 156 0.54 6.00 6.68
N THR A 157 -0.72 6.23 7.06
CA THR A 157 -1.74 6.90 6.23
C THR A 157 -2.53 7.87 7.10
N PRO A 158 -3.13 8.93 6.56
CA PRO A 158 -4.07 9.76 7.31
C PRO A 158 -5.16 8.90 7.96
N HIS A 159 -5.64 9.29 9.13
CA HIS A 159 -6.69 8.55 9.82
C HIS A 159 -7.93 8.36 8.95
N GLY A 160 -8.44 7.12 8.86
CA GLY A 160 -9.56 6.73 8.03
C GLY A 160 -9.27 6.60 6.53
N TRP A 161 -8.01 6.81 6.10
CA TRP A 161 -7.60 6.63 4.70
C TRP A 161 -6.91 5.30 4.47
N SER A 162 -7.36 4.56 3.48
CA SER A 162 -6.82 3.24 3.14
C SER A 162 -6.90 2.95 1.64
N LYS A 163 -6.49 1.76 1.23
CA LYS A 163 -6.73 1.29 -0.15
C LYS A 163 -8.24 1.23 -0.48
N ALA A 164 -9.11 1.01 0.51
CA ALA A 164 -10.56 1.03 0.31
C ALA A 164 -11.03 2.42 -0.14
N SER A 165 -10.61 3.48 0.55
CA SER A 165 -10.94 4.86 0.18
C SER A 165 -10.49 5.19 -1.25
N ALA A 166 -9.33 4.68 -1.66
CA ALA A 166 -8.83 4.88 -3.01
C ALA A 166 -9.64 4.09 -4.07
N VAL A 167 -10.16 2.91 -3.73
CA VAL A 167 -11.08 2.17 -4.59
C VAL A 167 -12.39 2.94 -4.77
N ASP A 168 -12.92 3.56 -3.71
CA ASP A 168 -14.12 4.39 -3.80
C ASP A 168 -13.92 5.59 -4.73
N VAL A 169 -12.79 6.29 -4.61
CA VAL A 169 -12.43 7.38 -5.54
C VAL A 169 -12.41 6.90 -6.98
N LEU A 170 -11.80 5.73 -7.23
CA LEU A 170 -11.72 5.17 -8.58
C LEU A 170 -13.10 4.76 -9.11
N ALA A 171 -13.93 4.10 -8.29
CA ALA A 171 -15.27 3.69 -8.66
C ALA A 171 -16.16 4.91 -8.96
N GLU A 172 -16.08 5.96 -8.16
CA GLU A 172 -16.79 7.24 -8.40
C GLU A 172 -16.37 7.87 -9.73
N ARG A 173 -15.06 7.92 -10.00
CA ARG A 173 -14.54 8.48 -11.27
C ARG A 173 -14.97 7.70 -12.50
N LEU A 174 -15.10 6.38 -12.38
CA LEU A 174 -15.58 5.49 -13.44
C LEU A 174 -17.10 5.44 -13.53
N GLY A 175 -17.85 5.98 -12.56
CA GLY A 175 -19.29 5.91 -12.50
C GLY A 175 -19.83 4.49 -12.33
N ILE A 176 -19.09 3.61 -11.65
CA ILE A 176 -19.45 2.22 -11.41
C ILE A 176 -19.83 1.98 -9.95
N SER A 177 -20.62 0.93 -9.71
CA SER A 177 -20.95 0.49 -8.35
C SER A 177 -19.86 -0.43 -7.78
N PRO A 178 -19.75 -0.55 -6.44
CA PRO A 178 -18.81 -1.45 -5.79
C PRO A 178 -18.94 -2.93 -6.23
N ASP A 179 -20.13 -3.38 -6.64
CA ASP A 179 -20.35 -4.74 -7.15
C ASP A 179 -19.66 -5.01 -8.50
N GLN A 180 -19.27 -3.95 -9.20
CA GLN A 180 -18.52 -4.05 -10.47
C GLN A 180 -17.00 -4.03 -10.25
N VAL A 181 -16.56 -3.95 -9.01
CA VAL A 181 -15.14 -3.93 -8.64
C VAL A 181 -14.74 -5.29 -8.08
N VAL A 182 -13.61 -5.82 -8.55
CA VAL A 182 -12.95 -7.00 -7.97
C VAL A 182 -11.60 -6.57 -7.42
N VAL A 183 -11.30 -6.93 -6.18
CA VAL A 183 -10.01 -6.65 -5.56
C VAL A 183 -9.33 -7.93 -5.10
N PHE A 184 -8.00 -7.97 -5.24
CA PHE A 184 -7.16 -9.05 -4.76
C PHE A 184 -6.23 -8.53 -3.67
N GLY A 185 -6.03 -9.33 -2.62
CA GLY A 185 -5.16 -8.96 -1.51
C GLY A 185 -4.53 -10.15 -0.81
N ASP A 186 -3.46 -9.90 -0.04
CA ASP A 186 -2.70 -10.95 0.62
C ASP A 186 -2.23 -10.58 2.04
N SER A 187 -2.25 -9.32 2.44
CA SER A 187 -1.58 -8.87 3.66
C SER A 187 -2.31 -7.77 4.43
N GLY A 188 -1.72 -7.32 5.54
CA GLY A 188 -2.34 -6.42 6.50
C GLY A 188 -2.78 -5.06 5.93
N ASN A 189 -2.13 -4.56 4.88
CA ASN A 189 -2.52 -3.30 4.23
C ASN A 189 -3.65 -3.45 3.20
N ASP A 190 -4.17 -4.68 2.99
CA ASP A 190 -5.31 -4.97 2.13
C ASP A 190 -6.61 -5.17 2.92
N LEU A 191 -6.53 -5.28 4.24
CA LEU A 191 -7.66 -5.71 5.08
C LEU A 191 -8.90 -4.82 4.91
N GLU A 192 -8.73 -3.50 4.95
CA GLU A 192 -9.83 -2.56 4.76
C GLU A 192 -10.45 -2.72 3.38
N MET A 193 -9.62 -2.82 2.33
CA MET A 193 -10.07 -3.02 0.96
C MET A 193 -10.82 -4.35 0.78
N LEU A 194 -10.30 -5.45 1.37
CA LEU A 194 -10.91 -6.77 1.31
C LEU A 194 -12.26 -6.83 2.04
N ARG A 195 -12.41 -6.10 3.14
CA ARG A 195 -13.68 -6.01 3.90
C ARG A 195 -14.70 -5.10 3.22
N HIS A 196 -14.24 -4.08 2.54
CA HIS A 196 -15.06 -3.02 1.97
C HIS A 196 -15.68 -3.43 0.63
N VAL A 197 -14.89 -4.04 -0.26
CA VAL A 197 -15.33 -4.38 -1.61
C VAL A 197 -16.05 -5.72 -1.62
N PRO A 198 -17.31 -5.79 -2.13
CA PRO A 198 -18.09 -7.02 -2.12
C PRO A 198 -17.42 -8.20 -2.84
N ASN A 199 -16.70 -7.94 -3.93
CA ASN A 199 -15.98 -8.96 -4.69
C ASN A 199 -14.49 -8.97 -4.33
N SER A 200 -14.21 -9.24 -3.07
CA SER A 200 -12.85 -9.34 -2.54
C SER A 200 -12.32 -10.77 -2.58
N VAL A 201 -11.06 -10.91 -2.97
CA VAL A 201 -10.41 -12.20 -3.24
C VAL A 201 -9.08 -12.28 -2.50
N ALA A 202 -8.87 -13.31 -1.70
CA ALA A 202 -7.58 -13.62 -1.10
C ALA A 202 -6.89 -14.78 -1.84
N VAL A 203 -5.57 -14.65 -2.00
CA VAL A 203 -4.73 -15.73 -2.53
C VAL A 203 -4.43 -16.78 -1.45
N ALA A 204 -4.11 -18.02 -1.84
CA ALA A 204 -3.88 -19.11 -0.89
C ALA A 204 -2.69 -18.87 0.06
N ASN A 205 -1.69 -18.11 -0.36
CA ASN A 205 -0.55 -17.70 0.47
C ASN A 205 -0.77 -16.39 1.24
N ALA A 206 -1.99 -15.85 1.26
CA ALA A 206 -2.33 -14.67 2.06
C ALA A 206 -2.28 -14.97 3.58
N THR A 207 -2.15 -13.90 4.38
CA THR A 207 -2.22 -14.02 5.84
C THR A 207 -3.59 -14.55 6.29
N PRO A 208 -3.69 -15.20 7.46
CA PRO A 208 -4.98 -15.66 7.99
C PRO A 208 -6.03 -14.55 8.07
N GLU A 209 -5.62 -13.34 8.46
CA GLU A 209 -6.49 -12.18 8.59
C GLU A 209 -7.00 -11.70 7.21
N ALA A 210 -6.15 -11.71 6.17
CA ALA A 210 -6.55 -11.35 4.81
C ALA A 210 -7.51 -12.38 4.23
N LYS A 211 -7.27 -13.68 4.46
CA LYS A 211 -8.22 -14.74 4.09
C LYS A 211 -9.57 -14.58 4.78
N ALA A 212 -9.58 -14.29 6.10
CA ALA A 212 -10.82 -14.08 6.84
C ALA A 212 -11.58 -12.81 6.42
N ALA A 213 -10.88 -11.81 5.85
CA ALA A 213 -11.47 -10.57 5.39
C ALA A 213 -12.07 -10.66 3.97
N ALA A 214 -11.55 -11.55 3.14
CA ALA A 214 -11.98 -11.71 1.75
C ALA A 214 -13.20 -12.62 1.63
N ARG A 215 -14.06 -12.33 0.66
CA ARG A 215 -15.22 -13.16 0.33
C ARG A 215 -14.82 -14.44 -0.43
N TRP A 216 -13.85 -14.31 -1.36
CA TRP A 216 -13.46 -15.40 -2.26
C TRP A 216 -12.00 -15.78 -2.03
N HIS A 217 -11.69 -17.04 -2.39
CA HIS A 217 -10.34 -17.57 -2.27
C HIS A 217 -9.91 -18.21 -3.57
N ILE A 218 -8.64 -18.01 -3.96
CA ILE A 218 -8.04 -18.60 -5.15
C ILE A 218 -6.71 -19.27 -4.82
N GLY A 219 -6.08 -19.92 -5.79
CA GLY A 219 -4.77 -20.55 -5.64
C GLY A 219 -3.64 -19.61 -5.22
N GLU A 220 -2.43 -20.11 -5.16
CA GLU A 220 -1.26 -19.31 -4.75
C GLU A 220 -0.84 -18.32 -5.83
N CYS A 221 -0.23 -17.20 -5.41
CA CYS A 221 0.37 -16.25 -6.34
C CYS A 221 1.45 -16.90 -7.22
N ALA A 222 2.19 -17.88 -6.69
CA ALA A 222 3.23 -18.58 -7.42
C ALA A 222 2.70 -19.43 -8.59
N ASP A 223 1.42 -19.78 -8.55
CA ASP A 223 0.70 -20.53 -9.59
C ASP A 223 -0.08 -19.63 -10.56
N ASP A 224 0.27 -18.34 -10.61
CA ASP A 224 -0.39 -17.32 -11.43
C ASP A 224 -1.92 -17.22 -11.22
N ALA A 225 -2.42 -17.57 -10.02
CA ALA A 225 -3.85 -17.64 -9.73
C ALA A 225 -4.59 -16.31 -9.98
N VAL A 226 -3.97 -15.16 -9.65
CA VAL A 226 -4.52 -13.83 -9.92
C VAL A 226 -4.60 -13.58 -11.44
N ALA A 227 -3.56 -13.96 -12.20
CA ALA A 227 -3.54 -13.78 -13.65
C ALA A 227 -4.62 -14.63 -14.32
N HIS A 228 -4.82 -15.87 -13.86
CA HIS A 228 -5.88 -16.76 -14.35
C HIS A 228 -7.27 -16.20 -14.05
N ALA A 229 -7.49 -15.65 -12.86
CA ALA A 229 -8.76 -15.02 -12.48
C ALA A 229 -9.06 -13.80 -13.35
N ILE A 230 -8.08 -12.91 -13.55
CA ILE A 230 -8.22 -11.72 -14.42
C ILE A 230 -8.50 -12.14 -15.86
N ALA A 231 -7.82 -13.17 -16.37
CA ALA A 231 -8.05 -13.68 -17.72
C ALA A 231 -9.45 -14.29 -17.91
N ALA A 232 -9.99 -14.96 -16.89
CA ALA A 232 -11.36 -15.46 -16.90
C ALA A 232 -12.39 -14.30 -16.94
N ILE A 233 -12.22 -13.31 -16.06
CA ILE A 233 -13.06 -12.10 -16.05
C ILE A 233 -13.02 -11.39 -17.41
N ALA A 234 -11.85 -11.30 -18.04
CA ALA A 234 -11.69 -10.71 -19.38
C ALA A 234 -12.50 -11.43 -20.46
N ARG A 235 -12.78 -12.72 -20.28
CA ARG A 235 -13.66 -13.52 -21.17
C ARG A 235 -15.14 -13.48 -20.78
N GLY A 236 -15.51 -12.70 -19.76
CA GLY A 236 -16.87 -12.66 -19.21
C GLY A 236 -17.22 -13.85 -18.33
N GLU A 237 -16.25 -14.62 -17.87
CA GLU A 237 -16.42 -15.75 -16.96
C GLU A 237 -16.27 -15.27 -15.52
N TRP A 238 -17.08 -15.81 -14.59
CA TRP A 238 -16.92 -15.56 -13.15
C TRP A 238 -16.13 -16.71 -12.52
N PRO A 239 -14.85 -16.50 -12.15
CA PRO A 239 -13.98 -17.61 -11.75
C PRO A 239 -14.11 -17.99 -10.26
N PHE A 240 -14.93 -17.29 -9.49
CA PHE A 240 -15.02 -17.49 -8.05
C PHE A 240 -16.25 -18.34 -7.69
N THR A 241 -16.04 -19.42 -6.94
CA THR A 241 -17.08 -20.33 -6.46
C THR A 241 -17.13 -20.29 -4.93
N GLU A 242 -18.34 -20.47 -4.37
CA GLU A 242 -18.54 -20.61 -2.92
C GLU A 242 -17.91 -21.90 -2.37
#